data_17340d03a82f9bbdd11e26a9a6da4e67
#
_entry.id   17340d03a82f9bbdd11e26a9a6da4e67
#
_cell.length_a   1.000
_cell.length_b   1.000
_cell.length_c   1.000
_cell.angle_alpha   90.00
_cell.angle_beta   90.00
_cell.angle_gamma   90.00
#
_symmetry.space_group_name_H-M   'P 1'
#
loop_
_entity.id
_entity.type
_entity.pdbx_description
1 polymer ?
#
loop_
_entity_poly.entity_id
_entity_poly.type
_entity_poly.pdbx_seq_one_letter_code
_entity_poly.pdbx_strand_id
1 'polypeptide(L)'
;MTTGIGAVHNTAKVQEGDSVAVFGLGAIGLAVVQGARQAKAGRIIAIDTNPAKFELAKQFGATDCLNPNDYDKPIKDVLLDINKWGIDHTFECIGNVNVMRQALESAHRGWGQSIIIGVAGAGQEISTRPFQLVTGRVWKGTAFGGVKGRSELPKMVEDSM
;
A
#
# COMPACT_ATOMS: atom_id res chain seq x y z
N MET A 1 -1.46 -3.77 13.77
CA MET A 1 -2.72 -4.17 13.14
C MET A 1 -3.61 -2.97 12.85
N THR A 2 -3.84 -2.12 13.84
CA THR A 2 -4.69 -0.95 13.63
C THR A 2 -4.22 -0.06 12.48
N THR A 3 -2.91 0.14 12.37
CA THR A 3 -2.36 0.98 11.29
C THR A 3 -2.73 0.44 9.91
N GLY A 4 -2.57 -0.86 9.70
CA GLY A 4 -2.86 -1.45 8.40
C GLY A 4 -4.34 -1.42 8.05
N ILE A 5 -5.18 -1.82 8.99
CA ILE A 5 -6.63 -1.83 8.75
C ILE A 5 -7.14 -0.40 8.60
N GLY A 6 -6.63 0.52 9.43
CA GLY A 6 -7.02 1.92 9.34
C GLY A 6 -6.60 2.55 8.03
N ALA A 7 -5.44 2.16 7.48
CA ALA A 7 -5.01 2.67 6.19
C ALA A 7 -6.01 2.32 5.10
N VAL A 8 -6.56 1.11 5.14
CA VAL A 8 -7.55 0.68 4.16
C VAL A 8 -8.87 1.45 4.33
N HIS A 9 -9.36 1.53 5.56
CA HIS A 9 -10.71 2.07 5.79
C HIS A 9 -10.75 3.60 5.91
N ASN A 10 -9.74 4.18 6.54
CA ASN A 10 -9.76 5.61 6.85
C ASN A 10 -8.99 6.46 5.86
N THR A 11 -7.81 6.00 5.44
CA THR A 11 -6.96 6.79 4.56
C THR A 11 -7.26 6.54 3.09
N ALA A 12 -7.26 5.30 2.66
CA ALA A 12 -7.49 4.96 1.26
C ALA A 12 -8.96 4.84 0.93
N LYS A 13 -9.79 4.48 1.91
CA LYS A 13 -11.23 4.31 1.72
C LYS A 13 -11.53 3.32 0.59
N VAL A 14 -10.92 2.16 0.67
CA VAL A 14 -11.09 1.10 -0.32
C VAL A 14 -12.56 0.69 -0.38
N GLN A 15 -13.07 0.58 -1.59
CA GLN A 15 -14.46 0.22 -1.84
C GLN A 15 -14.57 -1.21 -2.35
N GLU A 16 -15.77 -1.76 -2.27
CA GLU A 16 -16.03 -3.09 -2.81
C GLU A 16 -15.68 -3.14 -4.29
N GLY A 17 -14.95 -4.16 -4.70
CA GLY A 17 -14.55 -4.32 -6.10
C GLY A 17 -13.24 -3.65 -6.49
N ASP A 18 -12.70 -2.78 -5.62
CA ASP A 18 -11.43 -2.11 -5.93
C ASP A 18 -10.26 -3.08 -5.97
N SER A 19 -9.22 -2.74 -6.72
CA SER A 19 -7.98 -3.52 -6.71
C SER A 19 -7.00 -2.92 -5.70
N VAL A 20 -6.28 -3.78 -5.00
CA VAL A 20 -5.33 -3.39 -3.96
C VAL A 20 -4.03 -4.14 -4.16
N ALA A 21 -2.90 -3.45 -4.03
CA ALA A 21 -1.58 -4.07 -4.04
C ALA A 21 -0.86 -3.69 -2.75
N VAL A 22 -0.29 -4.67 -2.07
CA VAL A 22 0.38 -4.47 -0.79
C VAL A 22 1.85 -4.86 -0.94
N PHE A 23 2.74 -3.90 -0.75
CA PHE A 23 4.18 -4.10 -0.87
C PHE A 23 4.77 -4.33 0.51
N GLY A 24 5.14 -5.57 0.81
CA GLY A 24 5.67 -5.97 2.09
C GLY A 24 4.63 -6.67 2.94
N LEU A 25 4.95 -7.89 3.37
CA LEU A 25 4.00 -8.74 4.09
C LEU A 25 4.41 -8.98 5.54
N GLY A 26 4.94 -7.95 6.19
CA GLY A 26 5.11 -7.98 7.64
C GLY A 26 3.76 -7.82 8.32
N ALA A 27 3.76 -7.58 9.63
CA ALA A 27 2.51 -7.47 10.39
C ALA A 27 1.58 -6.41 9.81
N ILE A 28 2.14 -5.25 9.43
CA ILE A 28 1.33 -4.15 8.88
C ILE A 28 0.78 -4.53 7.51
N GLY A 29 1.62 -5.12 6.64
CA GLY A 29 1.17 -5.53 5.31
C GLY A 29 0.08 -6.57 5.37
N LEU A 30 0.20 -7.54 6.27
CA LEU A 30 -0.85 -8.55 6.44
C LEU A 30 -2.14 -7.93 6.98
N ALA A 31 -2.03 -6.90 7.83
CA ALA A 31 -3.20 -6.19 8.31
C ALA A 31 -3.89 -5.42 7.17
N VAL A 32 -3.11 -4.86 6.23
CA VAL A 32 -3.68 -4.21 5.05
C VAL A 32 -4.42 -5.23 4.19
N VAL A 33 -3.84 -6.41 4.00
CA VAL A 33 -4.50 -7.48 3.24
C VAL A 33 -5.84 -7.83 3.89
N GLN A 34 -5.84 -7.99 5.22
CA GLN A 34 -7.05 -8.32 5.94
C GLN A 34 -8.09 -7.21 5.84
N GLY A 35 -7.65 -5.94 5.95
CA GLY A 35 -8.55 -4.80 5.81
C GLY A 35 -9.15 -4.72 4.42
N ALA A 36 -8.37 -5.00 3.39
CA ALA A 36 -8.85 -5.02 2.01
C ALA A 36 -9.89 -6.11 1.81
N ARG A 37 -9.69 -7.26 2.45
CA ARG A 37 -10.69 -8.33 2.41
C ARG A 37 -11.98 -7.90 3.09
N GLN A 38 -11.88 -7.23 4.23
CA GLN A 38 -13.05 -6.72 4.94
C GLN A 38 -13.80 -5.68 4.11
N ALA A 39 -13.09 -4.90 3.31
CA ALA A 39 -13.69 -3.92 2.42
C ALA A 39 -14.24 -4.55 1.14
N LYS A 40 -14.06 -5.87 0.97
CA LYS A 40 -14.52 -6.62 -0.19
C LYS A 40 -13.85 -6.18 -1.49
N ALA A 41 -12.56 -5.88 -1.40
CA ALA A 41 -11.77 -5.56 -2.59
C ALA A 41 -11.87 -6.71 -3.59
N GLY A 42 -11.96 -6.36 -4.85
CA GLY A 42 -12.10 -7.36 -5.91
C GLY A 42 -10.83 -8.13 -6.18
N ARG A 43 -9.68 -7.51 -5.94
CA ARG A 43 -8.39 -8.15 -6.13
C ARG A 43 -7.43 -7.64 -5.08
N ILE A 44 -6.70 -8.55 -4.44
CA ILE A 44 -5.74 -8.20 -3.40
C ILE A 44 -4.42 -8.87 -3.76
N ILE A 45 -3.45 -8.07 -4.19
CA ILE A 45 -2.16 -8.55 -4.66
C ILE A 45 -1.13 -8.34 -3.56
N ALA A 46 -0.59 -9.43 -3.03
CA ALA A 46 0.41 -9.38 -1.98
C ALA A 46 1.80 -9.53 -2.60
N ILE A 47 2.72 -8.63 -2.27
CA ILE A 47 4.04 -8.57 -2.89
C ILE A 47 5.11 -8.62 -1.82
N ASP A 48 6.02 -9.59 -1.92
CA ASP A 48 7.14 -9.71 -0.99
C ASP A 48 8.24 -10.52 -1.67
N THR A 49 9.49 -10.28 -1.26
CA THR A 49 10.61 -11.05 -1.77
C THR A 49 10.78 -12.39 -1.02
N ASN A 50 10.04 -12.58 0.07
CA ASN A 50 10.07 -13.81 0.84
C ASN A 50 8.81 -14.63 0.59
N PRO A 51 8.89 -15.68 -0.25
CA PRO A 51 7.70 -16.47 -0.59
C PRO A 51 7.11 -17.22 0.61
N ALA A 52 7.86 -17.39 1.69
CA ALA A 52 7.32 -18.03 2.88
C ALA A 52 6.16 -17.26 3.49
N LYS A 53 6.02 -15.98 3.16
CA LYS A 53 4.93 -15.15 3.68
C LYS A 53 3.65 -15.26 2.86
N PHE A 54 3.72 -15.86 1.68
CA PHE A 54 2.58 -15.91 0.77
C PHE A 54 1.44 -16.76 1.31
N GLU A 55 1.78 -17.86 2.00
CA GLU A 55 0.75 -18.73 2.54
C GLU A 55 -0.12 -17.97 3.54
N LEU A 56 0.52 -17.22 4.43
CA LEU A 56 -0.19 -16.45 5.43
C LEU A 56 -0.99 -15.32 4.78
N ALA A 57 -0.43 -14.68 3.76
CA ALA A 57 -1.14 -13.63 3.03
C ALA A 57 -2.42 -14.18 2.41
N LYS A 58 -2.37 -15.37 1.85
CA LYS A 58 -3.55 -16.00 1.26
C LYS A 58 -4.60 -16.29 2.32
N GLN A 59 -4.18 -16.73 3.51
CA GLN A 59 -5.09 -16.97 4.61
C GLN A 59 -5.79 -15.68 5.04
N PHE A 60 -5.10 -14.54 4.92
CA PHE A 60 -5.66 -13.25 5.29
C PHE A 60 -6.54 -12.66 4.20
N GLY A 61 -6.50 -13.20 2.99
CA GLY A 61 -7.39 -12.75 1.93
C GLY A 61 -6.75 -12.38 0.60
N ALA A 62 -5.42 -12.53 0.46
CA ALA A 62 -4.76 -12.18 -0.79
C ALA A 62 -5.24 -13.09 -1.92
N THR A 63 -5.54 -12.50 -3.07
CA THR A 63 -5.96 -13.25 -4.24
C THR A 63 -4.78 -13.64 -5.10
N ASP A 64 -3.70 -12.85 -5.06
CA ASP A 64 -2.49 -13.09 -5.84
C ASP A 64 -1.28 -12.81 -4.97
N CYS A 65 -0.19 -13.54 -5.19
CA CYS A 65 1.07 -13.31 -4.48
C CYS A 65 2.18 -13.22 -5.51
N LEU A 66 2.99 -12.16 -5.43
CA LEU A 66 4.05 -11.92 -6.39
C LEU A 66 5.38 -11.70 -5.68
N ASN A 67 6.43 -12.29 -6.22
CA ASN A 67 7.80 -12.05 -5.76
C ASN A 67 8.51 -11.26 -6.85
N PRO A 68 8.95 -10.01 -6.57
CA PRO A 68 9.62 -9.21 -7.59
C PRO A 68 10.87 -9.87 -8.19
N ASN A 69 11.50 -10.76 -7.43
CA ASN A 69 12.70 -11.45 -7.90
C ASN A 69 12.40 -12.52 -8.96
N ASP A 70 11.14 -12.87 -9.17
CA ASP A 70 10.75 -13.86 -10.18
C ASP A 70 10.61 -13.25 -11.56
N TYR A 71 10.78 -11.93 -11.70
CA TYR A 71 10.56 -11.23 -12.94
C TYR A 71 11.79 -10.46 -13.39
N ASP A 72 11.96 -10.32 -14.70
CA ASP A 72 13.08 -9.59 -15.30
C ASP A 72 12.79 -8.11 -15.43
N LYS A 73 11.60 -7.66 -15.06
CA LYS A 73 11.19 -6.27 -15.18
C LYS A 73 10.71 -5.73 -13.84
N PRO A 74 10.64 -4.40 -13.69
CA PRO A 74 10.17 -3.82 -12.43
C PRO A 74 8.78 -4.31 -12.06
N ILE A 75 8.52 -4.42 -10.76
CA ILE A 75 7.24 -4.93 -10.28
C ILE A 75 6.06 -4.07 -10.76
N LYS A 76 6.28 -2.76 -10.95
CA LYS A 76 5.23 -1.89 -11.47
C LYS A 76 4.75 -2.34 -12.85
N ASP A 77 5.66 -2.82 -13.69
CA ASP A 77 5.29 -3.31 -15.02
C ASP A 77 4.52 -4.61 -14.94
N VAL A 78 4.86 -5.46 -13.98
CA VAL A 78 4.11 -6.70 -13.74
C VAL A 78 2.68 -6.35 -13.32
N LEU A 79 2.52 -5.36 -12.44
CA LEU A 79 1.20 -4.95 -11.99
C LEU A 79 0.39 -4.32 -13.13
N LEU A 80 1.03 -3.56 -14.01
CA LEU A 80 0.35 -2.97 -15.15
C LEU A 80 -0.06 -4.03 -16.18
N ASP A 81 0.65 -5.16 -16.24
CA ASP A 81 0.21 -6.28 -17.05
C ASP A 81 -1.03 -6.95 -16.49
N ILE A 82 -1.13 -6.97 -15.16
CA ILE A 82 -2.30 -7.55 -14.50
C ILE A 82 -3.51 -6.63 -14.66
N ASN A 83 -3.29 -5.34 -14.52
CA ASN A 83 -4.35 -4.34 -14.66
C ASN A 83 -3.80 -3.19 -15.49
N LYS A 84 -4.22 -3.11 -16.75
CA LYS A 84 -3.67 -2.20 -17.75
C LYS A 84 -3.60 -0.74 -17.31
N TRP A 85 -4.59 -0.27 -16.56
CA TRP A 85 -4.66 1.13 -16.15
C TRP A 85 -4.05 1.40 -14.79
N GLY A 86 -3.60 0.34 -14.11
CA GLY A 86 -3.00 0.44 -12.79
C GLY A 86 -3.95 -0.05 -11.69
N ILE A 87 -3.40 -0.10 -10.49
CA ILE A 87 -4.10 -0.62 -9.32
C ILE A 87 -4.81 0.55 -8.60
N ASP A 88 -6.04 0.34 -8.16
CA ASP A 88 -6.81 1.41 -7.52
C ASP A 88 -6.12 1.94 -6.26
N HIS A 89 -5.60 1.04 -5.42
CA HIS A 89 -4.92 1.43 -4.19
C HIS A 89 -3.66 0.61 -4.01
N THR A 90 -2.52 1.28 -3.78
CA THR A 90 -1.27 0.58 -3.47
C THR A 90 -0.80 1.01 -2.09
N PHE A 91 -0.24 0.07 -1.33
CA PHE A 91 0.22 0.31 0.02
C PHE A 91 1.68 -0.11 0.15
N GLU A 92 2.53 0.82 0.56
CA GLU A 92 3.94 0.53 0.79
C GLU A 92 4.13 0.32 2.28
N CYS A 93 4.50 -0.90 2.67
CA CYS A 93 4.60 -1.30 4.07
C CYS A 93 6.02 -1.71 4.47
N ILE A 94 7.01 -1.37 3.65
CA ILE A 94 8.40 -1.75 3.90
C ILE A 94 9.21 -0.61 4.48
N GLY A 95 9.01 0.60 3.97
CA GLY A 95 9.83 1.75 4.34
C GLY A 95 10.99 1.97 3.38
N ASN A 96 10.86 1.56 2.14
CA ASN A 96 11.91 1.69 1.11
C ASN A 96 11.48 2.72 0.08
N VAL A 97 12.29 3.76 -0.10
CA VAL A 97 11.91 4.86 -1.00
C VAL A 97 11.77 4.42 -2.46
N ASN A 98 12.55 3.44 -2.89
CA ASN A 98 12.43 2.93 -4.26
C ASN A 98 11.12 2.16 -4.44
N VAL A 99 10.70 1.41 -3.43
CA VAL A 99 9.44 0.69 -3.46
C VAL A 99 8.27 1.67 -3.39
N MET A 100 8.41 2.75 -2.62
CA MET A 100 7.39 3.80 -2.55
C MET A 100 7.12 4.38 -3.93
N ARG A 101 8.19 4.62 -4.71
CA ARG A 101 8.04 5.13 -6.05
C ARG A 101 7.36 4.11 -6.98
N GLN A 102 7.76 2.85 -6.89
CA GLN A 102 7.14 1.82 -7.72
C GLN A 102 5.67 1.63 -7.36
N ALA A 103 5.32 1.73 -6.08
CA ALA A 103 3.94 1.64 -5.65
C ALA A 103 3.11 2.77 -6.26
N LEU A 104 3.64 3.99 -6.26
CA LEU A 104 2.95 5.11 -6.89
C LEU A 104 2.77 4.89 -8.38
N GLU A 105 3.83 4.44 -9.05
CA GLU A 105 3.79 4.28 -10.50
C GLU A 105 2.94 3.09 -10.94
N SER A 106 2.59 2.20 -10.00
CA SER A 106 1.66 1.10 -10.26
C SER A 106 0.21 1.50 -10.06
N ALA A 107 -0.05 2.65 -9.45
CA ALA A 107 -1.40 3.08 -9.14
C ALA A 107 -2.13 3.52 -10.41
N HIS A 108 -3.45 3.43 -10.37
CA HIS A 108 -4.29 3.79 -11.53
C HIS A 108 -4.02 5.21 -11.97
N ARG A 109 -3.85 5.41 -13.27
CA ARG A 109 -3.43 6.69 -13.84
C ARG A 109 -4.39 7.84 -13.58
N GLY A 110 -5.67 7.56 -13.49
CA GLY A 110 -6.67 8.61 -13.37
C GLY A 110 -7.02 8.97 -11.94
N TRP A 111 -6.99 7.98 -11.03
CA TRP A 111 -7.44 8.21 -9.67
C TRP A 111 -6.79 7.31 -8.63
N GLY A 112 -5.78 6.55 -9.03
CA GLY A 112 -5.15 5.62 -8.10
C GLY A 112 -4.50 6.34 -6.94
N GLN A 113 -4.47 5.68 -5.78
CA GLN A 113 -3.83 6.19 -4.58
C GLN A 113 -2.70 5.27 -4.19
N SER A 114 -1.58 5.86 -3.79
CA SER A 114 -0.47 5.11 -3.21
C SER A 114 -0.27 5.60 -1.79
N ILE A 115 -0.39 4.70 -0.83
CA ILE A 115 -0.36 5.01 0.59
C ILE A 115 0.97 4.53 1.17
N ILE A 116 1.72 5.42 1.81
CA ILE A 116 2.98 5.11 2.45
C ILE A 116 2.72 4.84 3.93
N ILE A 117 3.00 3.63 4.38
CA ILE A 117 2.86 3.26 5.77
C ILE A 117 4.24 2.94 6.35
N GLY A 118 5.13 2.37 5.54
CA GLY A 118 6.49 2.05 5.98
C GLY A 118 7.26 3.31 6.31
N VAL A 119 8.22 3.18 7.24
CA VAL A 119 9.02 4.32 7.68
C VAL A 119 10.40 4.23 7.05
N ALA A 120 10.73 5.20 6.21
CA ALA A 120 12.06 5.27 5.60
C ALA A 120 13.07 5.80 6.61
N GLY A 121 14.34 5.56 6.35
CA GLY A 121 15.42 6.06 7.20
C GLY A 121 15.44 7.59 7.22
N ALA A 122 15.96 8.13 8.31
CA ALA A 122 16.04 9.58 8.46
C ALA A 122 16.86 10.19 7.31
N GLY A 123 16.36 11.26 6.75
CA GLY A 123 17.03 11.95 5.65
C GLY A 123 16.77 11.39 4.27
N GLN A 124 16.05 10.28 4.15
CA GLN A 124 15.70 9.74 2.85
C GLN A 124 14.54 10.50 2.25
N GLU A 125 14.56 10.66 0.96
CA GLU A 125 13.51 11.39 0.24
C GLU A 125 12.91 10.52 -0.84
N ILE A 126 11.61 10.70 -1.08
CA ILE A 126 10.94 10.03 -2.18
C ILE A 126 10.93 10.97 -3.38
N SER A 127 10.97 10.39 -4.58
CA SER A 127 10.97 11.18 -5.80
C SER A 127 10.21 10.45 -6.89
N THR A 128 9.60 11.22 -7.78
CA THR A 128 8.97 10.67 -8.97
C THR A 128 8.89 11.80 -10.01
N ARG A 129 8.53 11.44 -11.22
CA ARG A 129 8.35 12.45 -12.26
C ARG A 129 7.01 13.15 -12.02
N PRO A 130 6.95 14.47 -12.18
CA PRO A 130 5.69 15.21 -11.99
C PRO A 130 4.52 14.64 -12.78
N PHE A 131 4.79 14.09 -13.96
CA PHE A 131 3.75 13.52 -14.80
C PHE A 131 2.96 12.43 -14.10
N GLN A 132 3.61 11.69 -13.20
CA GLN A 132 2.93 10.62 -12.46
C GLN A 132 1.81 11.17 -11.58
N LEU A 133 1.94 12.40 -11.12
CA LEU A 133 0.93 13.03 -10.27
C LEU A 133 -0.06 13.87 -11.08
N VAL A 134 0.42 14.48 -12.16
CA VAL A 134 -0.42 15.32 -13.01
C VAL A 134 -1.58 14.52 -13.63
N THR A 135 -1.35 13.24 -13.87
CA THR A 135 -2.39 12.38 -14.46
C THR A 135 -3.52 12.05 -13.49
N GLY A 136 -3.37 12.38 -12.21
CA GLY A 136 -4.43 12.15 -11.22
C GLY A 136 -4.08 11.23 -10.08
N ARG A 137 -2.90 10.64 -10.07
CA ARG A 137 -2.49 9.78 -8.97
C ARG A 137 -2.33 10.60 -7.70
N VAL A 138 -2.59 9.96 -6.58
CA VAL A 138 -2.44 10.57 -5.26
C VAL A 138 -1.39 9.79 -4.47
N TRP A 139 -0.46 10.53 -3.88
CA TRP A 139 0.58 9.96 -3.01
C TRP A 139 0.31 10.48 -1.61
N LYS A 140 0.01 9.55 -0.67
CA LYS A 140 -0.33 9.91 0.70
C LYS A 140 0.50 9.13 1.69
N GLY A 141 0.70 9.69 2.87
CA GLY A 141 1.22 8.95 4.00
C GLY A 141 0.11 8.75 5.01
N THR A 142 0.26 7.77 5.89
CA THR A 142 -0.67 7.58 6.99
C THR A 142 0.11 7.17 8.23
N ALA A 143 -0.29 7.72 9.38
CA ALA A 143 0.23 7.33 10.66
C ALA A 143 -0.95 6.87 11.48
N PHE A 144 -0.77 5.78 12.21
CA PHE A 144 -1.83 5.21 13.03
C PHE A 144 -3.10 4.92 12.20
N GLY A 145 -2.90 4.56 10.91
CA GLY A 145 -4.00 4.16 10.06
C GLY A 145 -5.00 5.25 9.77
N GLY A 146 -4.57 6.53 9.80
CA GLY A 146 -5.47 7.63 9.54
C GLY A 146 -6.26 8.07 10.75
N VAL A 147 -6.05 7.44 11.90
CA VAL A 147 -6.64 7.91 13.14
C VAL A 147 -5.95 9.22 13.49
N LYS A 148 -6.66 10.15 14.05
CA LYS A 148 -6.06 11.42 14.44
C LYS A 148 -5.29 11.25 15.72
N GLY A 149 -4.16 10.57 15.63
CA GLY A 149 -3.39 10.16 16.78
C GLY A 149 -2.95 11.27 17.65
N ARG A 150 -2.58 12.40 17.05
CA ARG A 150 -2.15 13.49 17.87
C ARG A 150 -3.21 14.08 18.71
N SER A 151 -4.41 14.18 18.22
CA SER A 151 -5.46 14.72 19.02
C SER A 151 -6.01 13.71 19.97
N GLU A 152 -5.79 12.45 19.70
CA GLU A 152 -6.27 11.42 20.57
C GLU A 152 -5.25 10.95 21.50
N LEU A 153 -4.03 11.10 21.08
CA LEU A 153 -3.00 10.71 21.92
C LEU A 153 -2.89 11.49 23.09
N PRO A 154 -3.23 12.59 23.18
CA PRO A 154 -2.96 13.27 24.38
C PRO A 154 -3.69 12.90 25.36
N LYS A 155 -4.35 12.49 24.82
CA LYS A 155 -4.69 11.54 25.29
C LYS A 155 -3.65 10.60 25.22
N MET A 156 -2.89 10.55 24.32
CA MET A 156 -1.80 9.72 24.28
C MET A 156 -0.67 10.55 24.35
N VAL A 157 -0.61 11.51 23.68
CA VAL A 157 0.47 12.34 23.66
C VAL A 157 -0.01 13.62 23.33
N GLU A 158 -0.85 14.09 23.10
CA GLU A 158 -1.37 15.11 22.62
C GLU A 158 -1.09 15.61 21.74
N ASP A 159 -1.28 15.47 21.02
CA ASP A 159 -1.19 15.60 20.06
C ASP A 159 -0.41 15.99 19.63
N SER A 160 0.10 16.08 19.69
CA SER A 160 0.77 16.30 19.20
C SER A 160 1.05 16.39 18.59
N MET A 161 0.97 16.85 18.28
CA MET A 161 1.05 16.80 17.76
C MET A 161 1.18 17.00 17.43
#